data_3a325fc843c45a6c84733c73fffa6306
#
_entry.id   3a325fc843c45a6c84733c73fffa6306
#
_cell.length_a   1.000
_cell.length_b   1.000
_cell.length_c   1.000
_cell.angle_alpha   90.00
_cell.angle_beta   90.00
_cell.angle_gamma   90.00
#
_symmetry.space_group_name_H-M   'P 1'
#
loop_
_entity.id
_entity.type
_entity.pdbx_description
1 polymer ?
#
loop_
_entity_poly.entity_id
_entity_poly.type
_entity_poly.pdbx_seq_one_letter_code
_entity_poly.pdbx_strand_id
1 'polypeptide(L)'
;MQTLNFPTYEFRFKSNENKRYIFDIIRKKFVVLTPEEWVRQHAVRFLLQDRGYPQSLMNVEKRIQINHLTKRYDIVIYRPDGSIFLVVECKAPQVGLTQEVFDQIARYNLTL
;
A
#
# COMPACT_ATOMS: atom_id res chain seq x y z
N MET A 1 13.41 10.93 -2.14
CA MET A 1 12.78 9.79 -2.83
C MET A 1 12.17 10.25 -4.15
N GLN A 2 11.94 9.29 -5.03
CA GLN A 2 11.33 9.54 -6.33
C GLN A 2 9.93 10.12 -6.19
N THR A 3 9.59 11.09 -7.05
CA THR A 3 8.25 11.65 -7.12
C THR A 3 7.32 10.64 -7.81
N LEU A 4 6.17 10.40 -7.23
CA LEU A 4 5.17 9.49 -7.75
C LEU A 4 3.97 10.26 -8.29
N ASN A 5 3.18 9.61 -9.16
CA ASN A 5 1.95 10.18 -9.71
C ASN A 5 0.76 10.02 -8.76
N PHE A 6 1.02 10.09 -7.47
CA PHE A 6 0.02 10.19 -6.43
C PHE A 6 -0.10 11.64 -5.98
N PRO A 7 -1.21 12.01 -5.33
CA PRO A 7 -1.25 13.26 -4.58
C PRO A 7 -0.14 13.29 -3.54
N THR A 8 0.22 14.48 -3.07
CA THR A 8 1.22 14.65 -2.04
C THR A 8 0.61 14.38 -0.68
N TYR A 9 1.26 13.54 0.13
CA TYR A 9 0.83 13.23 1.48
C TYR A 9 1.93 13.53 2.48
N GLU A 10 1.55 13.79 3.72
CA GLU A 10 2.48 13.97 4.80
C GLU A 10 2.76 12.64 5.47
N PHE A 11 4.05 12.33 5.65
CA PHE A 11 4.49 11.11 6.30
C PHE A 11 5.43 11.45 7.45
N ARG A 12 5.51 10.55 8.41
CA ARG A 12 6.47 10.67 9.51
C ARG A 12 7.70 9.84 9.16
N PHE A 13 8.87 10.44 9.32
CA PHE A 13 10.14 9.78 9.04
C PHE A 13 11.02 9.80 10.27
N LYS A 14 11.95 8.85 10.34
CA LYS A 14 13.06 8.93 11.27
C LYS A 14 14.31 8.35 10.60
N SER A 15 15.48 8.71 11.15
CA SER A 15 16.76 8.22 10.66
C SER A 15 17.51 7.58 11.82
N ASN A 16 18.17 6.45 11.56
CA ASN A 16 18.96 5.75 12.55
C ASN A 16 20.09 5.00 11.83
N GLU A 17 21.33 5.26 12.20
CA GLU A 17 22.49 4.56 11.65
C GLU A 17 22.52 4.53 10.12
N ASN A 18 22.31 5.69 9.50
CA ASN A 18 22.30 5.87 8.05
C ASN A 18 21.14 5.18 7.33
N LYS A 19 20.17 4.69 8.07
CA LYS A 19 18.94 4.15 7.50
C LYS A 19 17.79 5.11 7.71
N ARG A 20 16.90 5.17 6.74
CA ARG A 20 15.68 5.98 6.82
C ARG A 20 14.48 5.07 7.00
N TYR A 21 13.53 5.53 7.81
CA TYR A 21 12.31 4.82 8.13
C TYR A 21 11.11 5.71 7.89
N ILE A 22 10.01 5.09 7.53
CA ILE A 22 8.72 5.75 7.36
C ILE A 22 7.72 5.12 8.31
N PHE A 23 6.86 5.93 8.93
CA PHE A 23 5.84 5.40 9.84
C PHE A 23 4.66 4.86 9.06
N ASP A 24 4.32 3.59 9.30
CA ASP A 24 3.17 2.94 8.71
C ASP A 24 1.98 3.04 9.66
N ILE A 25 0.95 3.77 9.26
CA ILE A 25 -0.22 4.01 10.12
C ILE A 25 -1.10 2.77 10.26
N ILE A 26 -0.97 1.80 9.38
CA ILE A 26 -1.73 0.55 9.46
C ILE A 26 -1.02 -0.42 10.41
N ARG A 27 0.28 -0.66 10.18
CA ARG A 27 1.08 -1.53 11.05
C ARG A 27 1.47 -0.87 12.35
N LYS A 28 1.31 0.46 12.45
CA LYS A 28 1.58 1.26 13.64
C LYS A 28 3.02 1.14 14.12
N LYS A 29 3.95 1.19 13.18
CA LYS A 29 5.39 1.13 13.47
C LYS A 29 6.18 1.77 12.34
N PHE A 30 7.43 2.13 12.65
CA PHE A 30 8.37 2.56 11.62
C PHE A 30 8.90 1.36 10.86
N VAL A 31 8.94 1.46 9.54
CA VAL A 31 9.48 0.43 8.67
C VAL A 31 10.56 1.05 7.79
N VAL A 32 11.51 0.24 7.33
CA VAL A 32 12.59 0.73 6.49
C VAL A 32 12.02 1.34 5.22
N LEU A 33 12.49 2.54 4.88
CA LEU A 33 12.04 3.25 3.69
C LEU A 33 12.78 2.69 2.47
N THR A 34 12.09 1.84 1.72
CA THR A 34 12.56 1.29 0.45
C THR A 34 11.71 1.88 -0.68
N PRO A 35 12.15 1.77 -1.95
CA PRO A 35 11.29 2.18 -3.07
C PRO A 35 9.92 1.50 -3.05
N GLU A 36 9.90 0.22 -2.73
CA GLU A 36 8.65 -0.53 -2.63
C GLU A 36 7.76 0.00 -1.50
N GLU A 37 8.35 0.26 -0.33
CA GLU A 37 7.60 0.80 0.81
C GLU A 37 7.09 2.20 0.52
N TRP A 38 7.86 3.00 -0.22
CA TRP A 38 7.44 4.34 -0.63
C TRP A 38 6.16 4.30 -1.45
N VAL A 39 6.09 3.38 -2.42
CA VAL A 39 4.88 3.19 -3.24
C VAL A 39 3.72 2.69 -2.38
N ARG A 40 3.98 1.70 -1.53
CA ARG A 40 2.94 1.14 -0.66
C ARG A 40 2.32 2.19 0.24
N GLN A 41 3.14 3.05 0.85
CA GLN A 41 2.64 4.08 1.75
C GLN A 41 1.78 5.11 1.02
N HIS A 42 2.14 5.46 -0.21
CA HIS A 42 1.30 6.33 -1.02
C HIS A 42 -0.02 5.67 -1.38
N ALA A 43 0.01 4.39 -1.73
CA ALA A 43 -1.22 3.65 -2.06
C ALA A 43 -2.15 3.58 -0.84
N VAL A 44 -1.60 3.32 0.35
CA VAL A 44 -2.38 3.31 1.58
C VAL A 44 -3.06 4.66 1.81
N ARG A 45 -2.30 5.75 1.70
CA ARG A 45 -2.85 7.10 1.90
C ARG A 45 -3.90 7.44 0.87
N PHE A 46 -3.68 7.06 -0.38
CA PHE A 46 -4.66 7.29 -1.43
C PHE A 46 -5.98 6.59 -1.11
N LEU A 47 -5.91 5.33 -0.71
CA LEU A 47 -7.13 4.57 -0.39
C LEU A 47 -7.85 5.14 0.82
N LEU A 48 -7.12 5.58 1.84
CA LEU A 48 -7.71 6.15 3.04
C LEU A 48 -8.27 7.56 2.82
N GLN A 49 -7.47 8.44 2.23
CA GLN A 49 -7.78 9.87 2.20
C GLN A 49 -8.55 10.27 0.97
N ASP A 50 -8.22 9.72 -0.20
CA ASP A 50 -8.86 10.11 -1.45
C ASP A 50 -10.04 9.22 -1.80
N ARG A 51 -10.00 7.94 -1.40
CA ARG A 51 -11.08 7.00 -1.68
C ARG A 51 -11.96 6.69 -0.48
N GLY A 52 -11.55 7.09 0.71
CA GLY A 52 -12.38 7.00 1.91
C GLY A 52 -12.58 5.63 2.51
N TYR A 53 -11.72 4.66 2.21
CA TYR A 53 -11.84 3.34 2.83
C TYR A 53 -11.49 3.40 4.31
N PRO A 54 -12.21 2.67 5.17
CA PRO A 54 -11.93 2.70 6.61
C PRO A 54 -10.59 2.06 6.96
N GLN A 55 -9.82 2.76 7.79
CA GLN A 55 -8.53 2.25 8.24
C GLN A 55 -8.66 0.93 9.01
N SER A 56 -9.73 0.77 9.76
CA SER A 56 -9.97 -0.43 10.58
C SER A 56 -10.19 -1.70 9.73
N LEU A 57 -10.49 -1.55 8.45
CA LEU A 57 -10.73 -2.67 7.54
C LEU A 57 -9.55 -2.92 6.61
N MET A 58 -8.42 -2.27 6.84
CA MET A 58 -7.26 -2.35 5.97
C MET A 58 -6.12 -3.08 6.68
N ASN A 59 -5.46 -3.99 5.95
CA ASN A 59 -4.24 -4.65 6.39
C ASN A 59 -3.15 -4.47 5.34
N VAL A 60 -1.90 -4.48 5.80
CA VAL A 60 -0.73 -4.31 4.95
C VAL A 60 0.15 -5.55 5.08
N GLU A 61 0.71 -6.00 3.98
CA GLU A 61 1.54 -7.22 3.90
C GLU A 61 0.81 -8.44 4.45
N LYS A 62 -0.44 -8.62 4.05
CA LYS A 62 -1.29 -9.69 4.55
C LYS A 62 -1.17 -10.94 3.68
N ARG A 63 -0.93 -12.08 4.33
CA ARG A 63 -0.99 -13.38 3.66
C ARG A 63 -2.42 -13.87 3.62
N ILE A 64 -2.83 -14.31 2.44
CA ILE A 64 -4.17 -14.85 2.22
C ILE A 64 -4.00 -16.23 1.60
N GLN A 65 -4.71 -17.21 2.15
CA GLN A 65 -4.70 -18.59 1.63
C GLN A 65 -6.00 -18.82 0.86
N ILE A 66 -5.86 -19.19 -0.42
CA ILE A 66 -6.98 -19.53 -1.28
C ILE A 66 -6.63 -20.84 -1.96
N ASN A 67 -7.48 -21.87 -1.80
CA ASN A 67 -7.30 -23.17 -2.45
C ASN A 67 -5.89 -23.74 -2.23
N HIS A 68 -5.44 -23.76 -0.98
CA HIS A 68 -4.12 -24.25 -0.56
C HIS A 68 -2.93 -23.42 -1.07
N LEU A 69 -3.18 -22.32 -1.76
CA LEU A 69 -2.14 -21.40 -2.15
C LEU A 69 -2.11 -20.21 -1.19
N THR A 70 -0.92 -19.91 -0.68
CA THR A 70 -0.72 -18.75 0.18
C THR A 70 0.00 -17.68 -0.61
N LYS A 71 -0.58 -16.47 -0.65
CA LYS A 71 0.03 -15.34 -1.32
C LYS A 71 -0.04 -14.11 -0.41
N ARG A 72 1.04 -13.34 -0.37
CA ARG A 72 1.09 -12.10 0.39
C ARG A 72 0.75 -10.94 -0.53
N TYR A 73 -0.18 -10.10 -0.09
CA TYR A 73 -0.57 -8.88 -0.79
C TYR A 73 -0.08 -7.67 -0.04
N ASP A 74 0.21 -6.60 -0.78
CA ASP A 74 0.70 -5.36 -0.18
C ASP A 74 -0.37 -4.69 0.66
N ILE A 75 -1.60 -4.62 0.15
CA ILE A 75 -2.73 -4.02 0.87
C ILE A 75 -3.95 -4.90 0.65
N VAL A 76 -4.69 -5.14 1.73
CA VAL A 76 -5.96 -5.86 1.67
C VAL A 76 -7.00 -5.03 2.40
N ILE A 77 -8.17 -4.84 1.76
CA ILE A 77 -9.29 -4.15 2.38
C ILE A 77 -10.42 -5.16 2.53
N TYR A 78 -10.94 -5.27 3.75
CA TYR A 78 -12.03 -6.20 4.08
C TYR A 78 -13.36 -5.48 4.12
N ARG A 79 -14.44 -6.25 3.96
CA ARG A 79 -15.79 -5.79 4.30
C ARG A 79 -16.02 -6.01 5.79
N PRO A 80 -17.03 -5.35 6.36
CA PRO A 80 -17.35 -5.57 7.78
C PRO A 80 -17.63 -7.03 8.15
N ASP A 81 -18.09 -7.85 7.21
CA ASP A 81 -18.35 -9.26 7.46
C ASP A 81 -17.09 -10.13 7.42
N GLY A 82 -15.92 -9.52 7.17
CA GLY A 82 -14.65 -10.25 7.12
C GLY A 82 -14.26 -10.76 5.74
N SER A 83 -15.12 -10.64 4.75
CA SER A 83 -14.75 -11.04 3.39
C SER A 83 -13.85 -10.00 2.75
N ILE A 84 -13.07 -10.43 1.75
CA ILE A 84 -12.14 -9.53 1.06
C ILE A 84 -12.92 -8.67 0.06
N PHE A 85 -12.70 -7.36 0.14
CA PHE A 85 -13.27 -6.41 -0.81
C PHE A 85 -12.29 -6.06 -1.91
N LEU A 86 -11.02 -5.81 -1.56
CA LEU A 86 -10.03 -5.30 -2.50
C LEU A 86 -8.65 -5.76 -2.08
N VAL A 87 -7.82 -6.16 -3.04
CA VAL A 87 -6.40 -6.39 -2.81
C VAL A 87 -5.59 -5.51 -3.76
N VAL A 88 -4.43 -5.06 -3.28
CA VAL A 88 -3.53 -4.21 -4.05
C VAL A 88 -2.13 -4.80 -3.99
N GLU A 89 -1.48 -4.89 -5.14
CA GLU A 89 -0.07 -5.21 -5.25
C GLU A 89 0.64 -3.98 -5.79
N CYS A 90 1.69 -3.57 -5.09
CA CYS A 90 2.48 -2.42 -5.46
C CYS A 90 3.80 -2.89 -6.07
N LYS A 91 4.31 -2.13 -7.04
CA LYS A 91 5.60 -2.40 -7.62
C LYS A 91 6.54 -1.23 -7.36
N ALA A 92 7.80 -1.53 -7.11
CA ALA A 92 8.80 -0.50 -6.93
C ALA A 92 8.92 0.33 -8.22
N PRO A 93 9.18 1.64 -8.09
CA PRO A 93 9.26 2.52 -9.26
C PRO A 93 10.62 2.38 -9.95
N GLN A 94 10.89 1.21 -10.51
CA GLN A 94 12.16 0.94 -11.17
C GLN A 94 12.28 1.69 -12.49
N VAL A 95 11.16 1.84 -13.18
CA VAL A 95 11.13 2.56 -14.46
C VAL A 95 10.20 3.77 -14.37
N GLY A 96 9.89 4.19 -13.14
CA GLY A 96 8.93 5.26 -12.89
C GLY A 96 7.51 4.73 -12.85
N LEU A 97 6.78 5.07 -11.79
CA LEU A 97 5.36 4.75 -11.67
C LEU A 97 4.59 5.88 -12.33
N THR A 98 4.01 5.62 -13.51
CA THR A 98 3.18 6.59 -14.20
C THR A 98 1.74 6.51 -13.67
N GLN A 99 0.97 7.57 -13.92
CA GLN A 99 -0.46 7.57 -13.59
C GLN A 99 -1.17 6.41 -14.30
N GLU A 100 -0.77 6.16 -15.55
CA GLU A 100 -1.34 5.07 -16.34
C GLU A 100 -1.10 3.71 -15.70
N VAL A 101 0.12 3.45 -15.23
CA VAL A 101 0.44 2.19 -14.55
C VAL A 101 -0.37 2.06 -13.26
N PHE A 102 -0.47 3.15 -12.50
CA PHE A 102 -1.26 3.14 -11.27
C PHE A 102 -2.73 2.85 -11.55
N ASP A 103 -3.30 3.50 -12.56
CA ASP A 103 -4.70 3.28 -12.94
C ASP A 103 -4.94 1.83 -13.37
N GLN A 104 -3.97 1.24 -14.06
CA GLN A 104 -4.06 -0.15 -14.46
C GLN A 104 -4.06 -1.10 -13.26
N ILE A 105 -3.19 -0.83 -12.29
CA ILE A 105 -3.14 -1.61 -11.06
C ILE A 105 -4.46 -1.50 -10.31
N ALA A 106 -4.97 -0.27 -10.17
CA ALA A 106 -6.22 -0.03 -9.47
C ALA A 106 -7.39 -0.74 -10.14
N ARG A 107 -7.48 -0.67 -11.47
CA ARG A 107 -8.53 -1.36 -12.21
C ARG A 107 -8.47 -2.87 -12.04
N TYR A 108 -7.27 -3.41 -12.12
CA TYR A 108 -7.07 -4.86 -11.98
C TYR A 108 -7.59 -5.34 -10.63
N ASN A 109 -7.29 -4.61 -9.58
CA ASN A 109 -7.67 -5.00 -8.23
C ASN A 109 -9.14 -4.73 -7.92
N LEU A 110 -9.77 -3.79 -8.63
CA LEU A 110 -11.18 -3.50 -8.45
C LEU A 110 -12.10 -4.56 -9.04
N THR A 111 -11.57 -5.46 -9.85
CA THR A 111 -12.37 -6.53 -10.46
C THR A 111 -12.56 -7.74 -9.54
N LEU A 112 -11.95 -7.72 -8.39
CA LEU A 112 -12.14 -8.78 -7.41
C LEU A 112 -13.53 -8.66 -6.79
#